data_e2e1119f65ac3e5f71cb92f81eb3b7f2
#
_entry.id   e2e1119f65ac3e5f71cb92f81eb3b7f2
#
_cell.length_a   1.000
_cell.length_b   1.000
_cell.length_c   1.000
_cell.angle_alpha   90.00
_cell.angle_beta   90.00
_cell.angle_gamma   90.00
#
_symmetry.space_group_name_H-M   'P 1'
#
loop_
_entity.id
_entity.type
_entity.pdbx_description
1 polymer ?
#
loop_
_entity_poly.entity_id
_entity_poly.type
_entity_poly.pdbx_seq_one_letter_code
_entity_poly.pdbx_strand_id
1 'polypeptide(L)'
;IIKIITYHKNVIKSFAGRNIIVKKIDIRKDFSKIKRIIDKYSPLRLYYFPTTKISFGHRVNKKTVKEYKNFYINYPLRILKENKSKKISFFYPSTKNIDYDKGSIYSKIKQKAEIKINAFCLKNKIPIYSPLSRYKFQTIFNFIKSKST
;
A
#
# COMPACT_ATOMS: atom_id res chain seq x y z
N ILE A 1 13.91 5.14 12.76
CA ILE A 1 12.63 5.76 13.16
C ILE A 1 11.52 5.26 12.24
N ILE A 2 10.49 4.65 12.81
CA ILE A 2 9.31 4.19 12.07
C ILE A 2 8.29 5.33 12.04
N LYS A 3 7.70 5.58 10.86
CA LYS A 3 6.65 6.56 10.71
C LYS A 3 5.39 5.90 10.18
N ILE A 4 4.29 6.11 10.89
CA ILE A 4 2.97 5.60 10.51
C ILE A 4 2.10 6.76 10.07
N ILE A 5 1.53 6.64 8.89
CA ILE A 5 0.50 7.56 8.39
C ILE A 5 -0.82 6.84 8.49
N THR A 6 -1.76 7.38 9.24
CA THR A 6 -3.07 6.77 9.46
C THR A 6 -4.17 7.82 9.52
N TYR A 7 -5.38 7.39 9.16
CA TYR A 7 -6.60 8.18 9.37
C TYR A 7 -7.28 7.87 10.72
N HIS A 8 -7.01 6.72 11.31
CA HIS A 8 -7.72 6.22 12.50
C HIS A 8 -7.12 6.74 13.81
N LYS A 9 -7.97 7.36 14.66
CA LYS A 9 -7.56 7.89 15.97
C LYS A 9 -6.99 6.82 16.91
N ASN A 10 -7.54 5.61 16.88
CA ASN A 10 -7.13 4.51 17.77
C ASN A 10 -5.69 4.06 17.50
N VAL A 11 -5.26 4.05 16.22
CA VAL A 11 -3.89 3.73 15.84
C VAL A 11 -2.90 4.76 16.41
N ILE A 12 -3.28 6.04 16.47
CA ILE A 12 -2.44 7.10 17.03
C ILE A 12 -2.17 6.83 18.52
N LYS A 13 -3.21 6.47 19.28
CA LYS A 13 -3.08 6.15 20.71
C LYS A 13 -2.23 4.91 20.98
N SER A 14 -2.38 3.87 20.15
CA SER A 14 -1.69 2.58 20.33
C SER A 14 -0.16 2.67 20.21
N PHE A 15 0.37 3.71 19.55
CA PHE A 15 1.79 3.89 19.33
C PHE A 15 2.40 5.06 20.11
N ALA A 16 1.63 5.72 20.97
CA ALA A 16 2.13 6.79 21.83
C ALA A 16 3.26 6.28 22.76
N GLY A 17 4.31 7.06 22.91
CA GLY A 17 5.46 6.74 23.78
C GLY A 17 6.49 5.75 23.21
N ARG A 18 6.33 5.29 21.96
CA ARG A 18 7.32 4.45 21.26
C ARG A 18 8.17 5.31 20.30
N ASN A 19 9.34 4.80 19.88
CA ASN A 19 10.16 5.44 18.81
C ASN A 19 9.46 5.40 17.43
N ILE A 20 8.17 5.73 17.43
CA ILE A 20 7.28 5.70 16.29
C ILE A 20 6.60 7.06 16.18
N ILE A 21 6.75 7.70 15.04
CA ILE A 21 6.04 8.95 14.73
C ILE A 21 4.76 8.60 13.98
N VAL A 22 3.61 8.89 14.59
CA VAL A 22 2.31 8.70 13.97
C VAL A 22 1.74 10.03 13.50
N LYS A 23 1.30 10.09 12.24
CA LYS A 23 0.66 11.27 11.67
C LYS A 23 -0.72 10.93 11.13
N LYS A 24 -1.72 11.71 11.54
CA LYS A 24 -3.08 11.60 11.00
C LYS A 24 -3.15 12.30 9.65
N ILE A 25 -3.31 11.52 8.58
CA ILE A 25 -3.43 12.04 7.22
C ILE A 25 -4.50 11.24 6.47
N ASP A 26 -5.44 11.94 5.85
CA ASP A 26 -6.39 11.32 4.94
C ASP A 26 -5.81 11.30 3.51
N ILE A 27 -5.48 10.12 3.02
CA ILE A 27 -4.91 9.93 1.67
C ILE A 27 -5.82 10.48 0.56
N ARG A 28 -7.11 10.61 0.79
CA ARG A 28 -8.07 11.12 -0.19
C ARG A 28 -7.96 12.64 -0.37
N LYS A 29 -7.51 13.35 0.68
CA LYS A 29 -7.53 14.82 0.75
C LYS A 29 -6.12 15.42 0.87
N ASP A 30 -5.27 14.81 1.66
CA ASP A 30 -4.01 15.40 2.13
C ASP A 30 -2.77 14.84 1.39
N PHE A 31 -2.87 14.59 0.10
CA PHE A 31 -1.81 13.93 -0.66
C PHE A 31 -0.47 14.70 -0.61
N SER A 32 -0.52 16.03 -0.63
CA SER A 32 0.66 16.90 -0.51
C SER A 32 1.43 16.69 0.81
N LYS A 33 0.73 16.35 1.89
CA LYS A 33 1.37 16.03 3.18
C LYS A 33 2.15 14.72 3.11
N ILE A 34 1.63 13.73 2.38
CA ILE A 34 2.32 12.45 2.15
C ILE A 34 3.59 12.70 1.35
N LYS A 35 3.51 13.48 0.26
CA LYS A 35 4.67 13.85 -0.56
C LYS A 35 5.76 14.51 0.28
N ARG A 36 5.43 15.51 1.09
CA ARG A 36 6.39 16.18 1.98
C ARG A 36 7.08 15.22 2.95
N ILE A 37 6.37 14.22 3.47
CA ILE A 37 6.97 13.19 4.33
C ILE A 37 7.98 12.35 3.55
N ILE A 38 7.63 11.91 2.35
CA ILE A 38 8.54 11.13 1.51
C ILE A 38 9.77 11.96 1.13
N ASP A 39 9.60 13.21 0.75
CA ASP A 39 10.69 14.12 0.42
C ASP A 39 11.66 14.31 1.59
N LYS A 40 11.12 14.47 2.81
CA LYS A 40 11.93 14.70 4.02
C LYS A 40 12.74 13.48 4.45
N TYR A 41 12.25 12.27 4.20
CA TYR A 41 12.78 11.05 4.80
C TYR A 41 13.31 10.02 3.82
N SER A 42 13.38 10.37 2.51
CA SER A 42 14.06 9.52 1.52
C SER A 42 15.58 9.44 1.80
N PRO A 43 16.23 8.28 1.67
CA PRO A 43 15.70 6.98 1.20
C PRO A 43 14.82 6.27 2.23
N LEU A 44 13.74 5.63 1.80
CA LEU A 44 12.82 4.96 2.71
C LEU A 44 12.19 3.69 2.12
N ARG A 45 11.72 2.83 3.01
CA ARG A 45 10.84 1.70 2.67
C ARG A 45 9.40 2.13 2.92
N LEU A 46 8.58 2.10 1.89
CA LEU A 46 7.18 2.50 1.95
C LEU A 46 6.27 1.28 1.92
N TYR A 47 5.54 1.07 2.99
CA TYR A 47 4.54 0.02 3.12
C TYR A 47 3.16 0.61 2.92
N TYR A 48 2.45 0.13 1.88
CA TYR A 48 1.15 0.65 1.53
C TYR A 48 0.04 -0.29 2.04
N PHE A 49 -0.63 0.08 3.13
CA PHE A 49 -1.76 -0.66 3.71
C PHE A 49 -3.13 0.05 3.65
N PRO A 50 -3.30 1.23 3.05
CA PRO A 50 -4.61 1.85 3.00
C PRO A 50 -5.64 0.93 2.35
N THR A 51 -6.79 0.84 2.99
CA THR A 51 -7.91 0.02 2.52
C THR A 51 -9.22 0.76 2.72
N THR A 52 -10.26 0.32 2.04
CA THR A 52 -11.64 0.74 2.25
C THR A 52 -12.48 -0.45 2.73
N LYS A 53 -13.72 -0.20 3.13
CA LYS A 53 -14.64 -1.28 3.53
C LYS A 53 -14.80 -2.27 2.39
N ILE A 54 -14.52 -3.53 2.66
CA ILE A 54 -14.69 -4.62 1.69
C ILE A 54 -16.14 -5.11 1.79
N SER A 55 -16.84 -5.11 0.65
CA SER A 55 -18.17 -5.69 0.53
C SER A 55 -18.03 -7.08 -0.07
N PHE A 56 -18.56 -8.07 0.62
CA PHE A 56 -18.59 -9.45 0.13
C PHE A 56 -19.74 -9.60 -0.88
N GLY A 57 -19.51 -10.39 -1.93
CA GLY A 57 -20.46 -10.68 -2.97
C GLY A 57 -20.10 -10.14 -4.35
N HIS A 58 -20.82 -10.62 -5.36
CA HIS A 58 -20.56 -10.29 -6.76
C HIS A 58 -21.16 -8.95 -7.20
N ARG A 59 -22.15 -8.44 -6.44
CA ARG A 59 -22.81 -7.16 -6.74
C ARG A 59 -22.36 -6.10 -5.78
N VAL A 60 -21.61 -5.11 -6.29
CA VAL A 60 -21.23 -3.91 -5.56
C VAL A 60 -21.67 -2.68 -6.35
N ASN A 61 -22.10 -1.63 -5.67
CA ASN A 61 -22.53 -0.39 -6.32
C ASN A 61 -21.35 0.36 -6.95
N LYS A 62 -21.66 1.27 -7.88
CA LYS A 62 -20.65 2.08 -8.61
C LYS A 62 -19.72 2.86 -7.68
N LYS A 63 -20.22 3.36 -6.54
CA LYS A 63 -19.43 4.09 -5.53
C LYS A 63 -18.37 3.20 -4.92
N THR A 64 -18.72 1.99 -4.49
CA THR A 64 -17.77 1.02 -3.93
C THR A 64 -16.71 0.62 -4.95
N VAL A 65 -17.09 0.40 -6.21
CA VAL A 65 -16.13 0.12 -7.29
C VAL A 65 -15.14 1.26 -7.47
N LYS A 66 -15.60 2.51 -7.45
CA LYS A 66 -14.75 3.70 -7.53
C LYS A 66 -13.79 3.78 -6.36
N GLU A 67 -14.25 3.51 -5.13
CA GLU A 67 -13.41 3.47 -3.95
C GLU A 67 -12.33 2.38 -4.05
N TYR A 68 -12.68 1.16 -4.47
CA TYR A 68 -11.69 0.10 -4.70
C TYR A 68 -10.62 0.51 -5.70
N LYS A 69 -11.00 1.10 -6.83
CA LYS A 69 -10.05 1.60 -7.83
C LYS A 69 -9.15 2.69 -7.24
N ASN A 70 -9.69 3.59 -6.45
CA ASN A 70 -8.90 4.65 -5.82
C ASN A 70 -7.91 4.09 -4.82
N PHE A 71 -8.36 3.28 -3.86
CA PHE A 71 -7.49 2.76 -2.79
C PHE A 71 -6.46 1.76 -3.30
N TYR A 72 -6.82 0.90 -4.24
CA TYR A 72 -5.94 -0.18 -4.66
C TYR A 72 -5.13 0.12 -5.92
N ILE A 73 -5.55 1.07 -6.76
CA ILE A 73 -4.84 1.41 -8.00
C ILE A 73 -4.35 2.86 -7.99
N ASN A 74 -5.27 3.83 -7.86
CA ASN A 74 -4.96 5.22 -8.17
C ASN A 74 -4.04 5.86 -7.13
N TYR A 75 -4.33 5.71 -5.84
CA TYR A 75 -3.50 6.30 -4.79
C TYR A 75 -2.09 5.71 -4.72
N PRO A 76 -1.87 4.38 -4.72
CA PRO A 76 -0.50 3.85 -4.73
C PRO A 76 0.27 4.25 -5.98
N LEU A 77 -0.36 4.23 -7.16
CA LEU A 77 0.30 4.68 -8.38
C LEU A 77 0.63 6.19 -8.35
N ARG A 78 -0.22 7.01 -7.75
CA ARG A 78 0.06 8.43 -7.57
C ARG A 78 1.26 8.66 -6.66
N ILE A 79 1.33 7.94 -5.52
CA ILE A 79 2.49 7.99 -4.64
C ILE A 79 3.77 7.65 -5.41
N LEU A 80 3.76 6.57 -6.16
CA LEU A 80 4.91 6.13 -6.94
C LEU A 80 5.30 7.13 -8.04
N LYS A 81 4.33 7.65 -8.78
CA LYS A 81 4.56 8.62 -9.87
C LYS A 81 5.18 9.93 -9.36
N GLU A 82 4.63 10.47 -8.27
CA GLU A 82 5.12 11.74 -7.71
C GLU A 82 6.48 11.62 -7.01
N ASN A 83 6.92 10.38 -6.72
CA ASN A 83 8.18 10.12 -6.01
C ASN A 83 9.14 9.20 -6.78
N LYS A 84 8.98 9.06 -8.10
CA LYS A 84 9.81 8.16 -8.94
C LYS A 84 11.31 8.48 -8.92
N SER A 85 11.68 9.73 -8.69
CA SER A 85 13.09 10.18 -8.57
C SER A 85 13.68 9.96 -7.19
N LYS A 86 12.91 9.51 -6.21
CA LYS A 86 13.36 9.30 -4.84
C LYS A 86 13.86 7.87 -4.64
N LYS A 87 14.82 7.68 -3.75
CA LYS A 87 15.28 6.34 -3.34
C LYS A 87 14.25 5.71 -2.41
N ILE A 88 13.23 5.09 -2.98
CA ILE A 88 12.20 4.36 -2.25
C ILE A 88 12.18 2.90 -2.66
N SER A 89 11.85 2.02 -1.72
CA SER A 89 11.37 0.67 -2.01
C SER A 89 9.90 0.56 -1.59
N PHE A 90 9.10 -0.14 -2.34
CA PHE A 90 7.65 -0.14 -2.18
C PHE A 90 7.11 -1.53 -1.84
N PHE A 91 6.34 -1.62 -0.76
CA PHE A 91 5.60 -2.83 -0.42
C PHE A 91 4.12 -2.61 -0.70
N TYR A 92 3.55 -3.48 -1.54
CA TYR A 92 2.13 -3.51 -1.85
C TYR A 92 1.53 -4.86 -1.44
N PRO A 93 0.58 -4.91 -0.47
CA PRO A 93 0.03 -6.16 0.01
C PRO A 93 -0.92 -6.79 -1.02
N SER A 94 -0.75 -8.07 -1.25
CA SER A 94 -1.71 -8.90 -1.98
C SER A 94 -2.86 -9.34 -1.08
N THR A 95 -3.76 -10.13 -1.62
CA THR A 95 -4.84 -10.77 -0.88
C THR A 95 -5.07 -12.21 -1.36
N LYS A 96 -5.33 -13.11 -0.42
CA LYS A 96 -5.71 -14.48 -0.73
C LYS A 96 -7.03 -14.58 -1.51
N ASN A 97 -7.89 -13.58 -1.38
CA ASN A 97 -9.19 -13.56 -2.09
C ASN A 97 -9.07 -13.57 -3.61
N ILE A 98 -7.90 -13.22 -4.16
CA ILE A 98 -7.64 -13.35 -5.60
C ILE A 98 -7.78 -14.81 -6.05
N ASP A 99 -7.44 -15.75 -5.18
CA ASP A 99 -7.48 -17.19 -5.48
C ASP A 99 -8.82 -17.82 -5.16
N TYR A 100 -9.42 -17.44 -4.03
CA TYR A 100 -10.64 -18.05 -3.51
C TYR A 100 -11.91 -17.46 -4.10
N ASP A 101 -11.91 -16.20 -4.45
CA ASP A 101 -13.08 -15.48 -4.97
C ASP A 101 -12.70 -14.67 -6.23
N LYS A 102 -12.26 -15.42 -7.25
CA LYS A 102 -11.86 -14.84 -8.56
C LYS A 102 -12.97 -14.06 -9.25
N GLY A 103 -14.22 -14.38 -8.93
CA GLY A 103 -15.40 -13.72 -9.50
C GLY A 103 -15.69 -12.34 -8.95
N SER A 104 -15.26 -12.04 -7.72
CA SER A 104 -15.58 -10.79 -7.06
C SER A 104 -14.93 -9.58 -7.73
N ILE A 105 -15.65 -8.46 -7.69
CA ILE A 105 -15.12 -7.18 -8.19
C ILE A 105 -13.90 -6.74 -7.40
N TYR A 106 -13.87 -7.01 -6.09
CA TYR A 106 -12.72 -6.74 -5.24
C TYR A 106 -11.46 -7.47 -5.73
N SER A 107 -11.55 -8.77 -5.93
CA SER A 107 -10.42 -9.61 -6.38
C SER A 107 -9.92 -9.20 -7.76
N LYS A 108 -10.83 -8.93 -8.70
CA LYS A 108 -10.47 -8.43 -10.05
C LYS A 108 -9.74 -7.09 -9.98
N ILE A 109 -10.18 -6.17 -9.12
CA ILE A 109 -9.52 -4.87 -8.97
C ILE A 109 -8.16 -5.04 -8.29
N LYS A 110 -8.03 -5.89 -7.27
CA LYS A 110 -6.75 -6.18 -6.60
C LYS A 110 -5.74 -6.79 -7.57
N GLN A 111 -6.14 -7.78 -8.36
CA GLN A 111 -5.29 -8.39 -9.37
C GLN A 111 -4.81 -7.37 -10.40
N LYS A 112 -5.73 -6.53 -10.92
CA LYS A 112 -5.38 -5.45 -11.85
C LYS A 112 -4.44 -4.43 -11.22
N ALA A 113 -4.59 -4.16 -9.93
CA ALA A 113 -3.73 -3.26 -9.18
C ALA A 113 -2.30 -3.80 -9.10
N GLU A 114 -2.14 -5.06 -8.74
CA GLU A 114 -0.84 -5.73 -8.66
C GLU A 114 -0.11 -5.66 -9.99
N ILE A 115 -0.76 -6.01 -11.10
CA ILE A 115 -0.18 -5.95 -12.44
C ILE A 115 0.30 -4.53 -12.75
N LYS A 116 -0.55 -3.51 -12.55
CA LYS A 116 -0.22 -2.12 -12.88
C LYS A 116 0.92 -1.55 -12.02
N ILE A 117 0.90 -1.83 -10.72
CA ILE A 117 1.90 -1.33 -9.78
C ILE A 117 3.24 -1.97 -10.05
N ASN A 118 3.28 -3.30 -10.27
CA ASN A 118 4.49 -4.01 -10.61
C ASN A 118 5.10 -3.51 -11.93
N ALA A 119 4.28 -3.38 -12.97
CA ALA A 119 4.74 -2.86 -14.27
C ALA A 119 5.32 -1.44 -14.13
N PHE A 120 4.68 -0.57 -13.34
CA PHE A 120 5.20 0.77 -13.08
C PHE A 120 6.53 0.74 -12.32
N CYS A 121 6.64 -0.06 -11.28
CA CYS A 121 7.85 -0.18 -10.49
C CYS A 121 9.01 -0.75 -11.29
N LEU A 122 8.78 -1.80 -12.07
CA LEU A 122 9.79 -2.37 -12.96
C LEU A 122 10.29 -1.35 -13.99
N LYS A 123 9.38 -0.66 -14.69
CA LYS A 123 9.74 0.38 -15.67
C LYS A 123 10.59 1.51 -15.06
N ASN A 124 10.34 1.88 -13.81
CA ASN A 124 11.03 2.99 -13.15
C ASN A 124 12.14 2.53 -12.18
N LYS A 125 12.54 1.26 -12.22
CA LYS A 125 13.60 0.67 -11.37
C LYS A 125 13.34 0.90 -9.87
N ILE A 126 12.07 0.92 -9.45
CA ILE A 126 11.68 1.00 -8.05
C ILE A 126 11.61 -0.42 -7.49
N PRO A 127 12.42 -0.76 -6.47
CA PRO A 127 12.29 -2.05 -5.81
C PRO A 127 10.89 -2.25 -5.26
N ILE A 128 10.20 -3.30 -5.70
CA ILE A 128 8.87 -3.64 -5.23
C ILE A 128 8.85 -5.00 -4.57
N TYR A 129 8.14 -5.06 -3.47
CA TYR A 129 7.80 -6.28 -2.75
C TYR A 129 6.29 -6.42 -2.76
N SER A 130 5.80 -7.06 -3.80
CA SER A 130 4.42 -7.52 -3.88
C SER A 130 4.47 -9.03 -3.88
N PRO A 131 3.80 -9.70 -2.96
CA PRO A 131 3.64 -11.14 -3.05
C PRO A 131 2.71 -11.47 -4.21
N LEU A 132 3.25 -11.38 -5.45
CA LEU A 132 2.59 -11.92 -6.65
C LEU A 132 2.55 -13.44 -6.59
N SER A 133 3.56 -14.04 -5.95
CA SER A 133 3.51 -15.46 -5.64
C SER A 133 2.66 -15.63 -4.39
N ARG A 134 1.61 -16.35 -4.52
CA ARG A 134 0.66 -16.85 -3.52
C ARG A 134 1.32 -17.59 -2.35
N TYR A 135 2.63 -17.49 -2.20
CA TYR A 135 3.42 -18.25 -1.29
C TYR A 135 4.19 -17.38 -0.30
N LYS A 136 3.75 -17.50 0.93
CA LYS A 136 4.49 -17.34 2.18
C LYS A 136 4.68 -15.92 2.68
N PHE A 137 3.86 -15.55 3.65
CA PHE A 137 4.21 -14.65 4.76
C PHE A 137 5.64 -14.89 5.29
N GLN A 138 6.13 -16.13 5.22
CA GLN A 138 7.51 -16.53 5.54
C GLN A 138 8.55 -15.76 4.73
N THR A 139 8.30 -15.47 3.46
CA THR A 139 9.26 -14.75 2.59
C THR A 139 9.38 -13.28 2.97
N ILE A 140 8.27 -12.66 3.42
CA ILE A 140 8.29 -11.27 3.88
C ILE A 140 9.04 -11.17 5.21
N PHE A 141 8.81 -12.11 6.12
CA PHE A 141 9.49 -12.18 7.42
C PHE A 141 10.99 -12.42 7.26
N ASN A 142 11.37 -13.34 6.39
CA ASN A 142 12.77 -13.65 6.09
C ASN A 142 13.48 -12.48 5.39
N PHE A 143 12.77 -11.73 4.53
CA PHE A 143 13.30 -10.53 3.89
C PHE A 143 13.53 -9.39 4.89
N ILE A 144 12.61 -9.19 5.84
CA ILE A 144 12.78 -8.19 6.90
C ILE A 144 13.97 -8.58 7.80
N LYS A 145 14.14 -9.86 8.13
CA LYS A 145 15.29 -10.37 8.91
C LYS A 145 16.62 -10.25 8.18
N SER A 146 16.72 -10.61 6.90
CA SER A 146 17.97 -10.62 6.14
C SER A 146 18.59 -9.24 5.86
N LYS A 147 17.89 -8.17 6.21
CA LYS A 147 18.36 -6.79 6.04
C LYS A 147 18.49 -6.03 7.36
N SER A 148 18.41 -6.72 8.48
CA SER A 148 18.63 -6.19 9.83
C SER A 148 20.01 -6.59 10.38
N THR A 149 20.80 -7.26 9.61
CA THR A 149 22.26 -7.45 9.71
C THR A 149 22.92 -6.60 8.64
#